data_d3d904ad22c417d8cdf76b5f60f009af
#
_entry.id   d3d904ad22c417d8cdf76b5f60f009af
#
_cell.length_a   1.000
_cell.length_b   1.000
_cell.length_c   1.000
_cell.angle_alpha   90.00
_cell.angle_beta   90.00
_cell.angle_gamma   90.00
#
_symmetry.space_group_name_H-M   'P 1'
#
loop_
_entity.id
_entity.type
_entity.pdbx_description
1 polymer ?
#
loop_
_entity_poly.entity_id
_entity_poly.type
_entity_poly.pdbx_seq_one_letter_code
_entity_poly.pdbx_strand_id
1 'polypeptide(L)'
;RSGDYRPYLCPIEAQQICGWRTEGNRAQADLTQLRYSEVVSEPEGRFGEDVIEQVRVLEPGKYEIWRAENATSGRNAGWYLHESGSYDLDQIPVVTVYSNRLGTLLSRPPLLEVANLNIAYCQRFTDYHHSIHVGSQPIFVLKGFDPDSDNKLGLSVNTAVLLPPDGSADYVSSNSDSFQSQLDCLRTLEEQISSLGISTLARQNITNAAAEAKRLDRIDSDSIMSIISEDLARAITDILKIAADYAGVEPPNVTIPRDYENRLLDGNQITAMLQLQMQNQISQETLLRILQEGEVIPPYVEL
;
A
#
# COMPACT_ATOMS: atom_id res chain seq x y z
N ARG A 1 -16.23 37.76 5.61
CA ARG A 1 -15.66 36.47 6.03
C ARG A 1 -15.86 36.37 7.51
N SER A 2 -16.88 35.66 7.96
CA SER A 2 -17.19 35.42 9.35
C SER A 2 -16.17 34.46 9.93
N GLY A 3 -15.41 34.92 10.92
CA GLY A 3 -14.26 34.24 11.48
C GLY A 3 -14.59 33.05 12.37
N ASP A 4 -14.98 31.94 11.77
CA ASP A 4 -14.92 30.66 12.46
C ASP A 4 -13.53 30.04 12.13
N TYR A 5 -12.53 30.43 12.91
CA TYR A 5 -11.13 29.96 12.76
C TYR A 5 -10.98 28.55 13.32
N ARG A 6 -11.61 27.57 12.70
CA ARG A 6 -11.38 26.17 13.07
C ARG A 6 -10.22 25.61 12.24
N PRO A 7 -9.17 25.09 12.87
CA PRO A 7 -8.15 24.39 12.13
C PRO A 7 -8.77 23.13 11.46
N TYR A 8 -8.44 22.89 10.22
CA TYR A 8 -8.83 21.70 9.47
C TYR A 8 -7.60 20.99 8.96
N LEU A 9 -7.69 19.67 8.79
CA LEU A 9 -6.61 18.83 8.32
C LEU A 9 -6.78 18.57 6.83
N CYS A 10 -5.71 18.85 6.07
CA CYS A 10 -5.64 18.49 4.66
C CYS A 10 -4.66 17.31 4.48
N PRO A 11 -5.11 16.15 4.01
CA PRO A 11 -4.19 15.08 3.67
C PRO A 11 -3.40 15.45 2.41
N ILE A 12 -2.09 15.21 2.44
CA ILE A 12 -1.20 15.35 1.30
C ILE A 12 -0.62 13.97 1.02
N GLU A 13 -0.89 13.42 -0.13
CA GLU A 13 -0.36 12.13 -0.55
C GLU A 13 1.11 12.27 -0.97
N ALA A 14 1.91 11.23 -0.74
CA ALA A 14 3.34 11.24 -1.05
C ALA A 14 3.63 11.58 -2.54
N GLN A 15 2.75 11.17 -3.45
CA GLN A 15 2.86 11.45 -4.88
C GLN A 15 2.60 12.92 -5.24
N GLN A 16 1.92 13.67 -4.39
CA GLN A 16 1.68 15.11 -4.58
C GLN A 16 2.91 15.94 -4.21
N ILE A 17 3.88 15.38 -3.46
CA ILE A 17 5.06 16.10 -3.01
C ILE A 17 6.02 16.29 -4.18
N CYS A 18 6.14 17.52 -4.67
CA CYS A 18 7.06 17.90 -5.75
C CYS A 18 8.50 18.06 -5.27
N GLY A 19 8.70 18.36 -3.99
CA GLY A 19 10.03 18.50 -3.40
C GLY A 19 10.02 19.24 -2.07
N TRP A 20 11.14 19.15 -1.38
CA TRP A 20 11.33 19.82 -0.09
C TRP A 20 12.77 20.30 0.11
N ARG A 21 12.97 21.17 1.08
CA ARG A 21 14.28 21.58 1.59
C ARG A 21 14.33 21.41 3.09
N THR A 22 15.48 21.01 3.57
CA THR A 22 15.73 20.82 5.01
C THR A 22 17.03 21.54 5.39
N GLU A 23 17.09 22.03 6.61
CA GLU A 23 18.29 22.59 7.20
C GLU A 23 18.68 21.77 8.43
N GLY A 24 19.96 21.50 8.63
CA GLY A 24 20.46 20.68 9.73
C GLY A 24 21.03 19.32 9.32
N ASN A 25 21.24 18.45 10.31
CA ASN A 25 21.86 17.13 10.08
C ASN A 25 20.80 16.11 9.61
N ARG A 26 21.18 15.16 8.74
CA ARG A 26 20.28 14.18 8.09
C ARG A 26 19.27 13.47 9.01
N ALA A 27 19.60 13.31 10.29
CA ALA A 27 18.74 12.61 11.25
C ALA A 27 17.65 13.50 11.89
N GLN A 28 17.91 14.82 12.01
CA GLN A 28 17.04 15.81 12.65
C GLN A 28 17.05 17.11 11.84
N ALA A 29 16.78 16.99 10.54
CA ALA A 29 16.74 18.15 9.68
C ALA A 29 15.34 18.79 9.75
N ASP A 30 15.31 20.08 10.10
CA ASP A 30 14.08 20.86 10.10
C ASP A 30 13.63 21.15 8.67
N LEU A 31 12.34 21.07 8.44
CA LEU A 31 11.75 21.33 7.13
C LEU A 31 11.68 22.84 6.93
N THR A 32 12.43 23.37 5.95
CA THR A 32 12.47 24.81 5.65
C THR A 32 11.62 25.17 4.44
N GLN A 33 11.29 24.23 3.58
CA GLN A 33 10.40 24.43 2.45
C GLN A 33 9.73 23.11 2.08
N LEU A 34 8.43 23.14 1.80
CA LEU A 34 7.69 22.03 1.19
C LEU A 34 6.96 22.53 -0.04
N ARG A 35 7.01 21.76 -1.12
CA ARG A 35 6.29 22.03 -2.36
C ARG A 35 5.46 20.81 -2.72
N TYR A 36 4.16 21.01 -2.94
CA TYR A 36 3.26 19.94 -3.35
C TYR A 36 2.23 20.43 -4.36
N SER A 37 1.80 19.52 -5.22
CA SER A 37 0.74 19.77 -6.19
C SER A 37 -0.63 19.56 -5.54
N GLU A 38 -1.56 20.41 -5.87
CA GLU A 38 -2.96 20.26 -5.48
C GLU A 38 -3.86 20.60 -6.68
N VAL A 39 -5.02 19.98 -6.71
CA VAL A 39 -6.03 20.22 -7.73
C VAL A 39 -7.19 20.94 -7.06
N VAL A 40 -7.56 22.10 -7.57
CA VAL A 40 -8.67 22.88 -7.07
C VAL A 40 -9.73 23.04 -8.16
N SER A 41 -11.00 23.05 -7.78
CA SER A 41 -12.11 23.34 -8.65
C SER A 41 -12.59 24.76 -8.41
N GLU A 42 -12.64 25.57 -9.45
CA GLU A 42 -13.19 26.93 -9.42
C GLU A 42 -14.47 26.98 -10.27
N PRO A 43 -15.52 27.68 -9.80
CA PRO A 43 -16.75 27.78 -10.58
C PRO A 43 -16.51 28.57 -11.87
N GLU A 44 -16.86 27.98 -13.03
CA GLU A 44 -16.85 28.61 -14.34
C GLU A 44 -18.27 28.90 -14.78
N GLY A 45 -18.65 30.20 -14.76
CA GLY A 45 -20.00 30.64 -15.09
C GLY A 45 -21.03 30.14 -14.05
N ARG A 46 -22.24 29.79 -14.54
CA ARG A 46 -23.37 29.40 -13.66
C ARG A 46 -23.41 27.92 -13.31
N PHE A 47 -22.87 27.06 -14.18
CA PHE A 47 -23.01 25.61 -14.08
C PHE A 47 -21.71 24.83 -14.38
N GLY A 48 -20.63 25.53 -14.80
CA GLY A 48 -19.35 24.93 -15.11
C GLY A 48 -18.40 24.94 -13.90
N GLU A 49 -17.43 24.05 -13.93
CA GLU A 49 -16.29 24.00 -13.00
C GLU A 49 -15.00 23.90 -13.81
N ASP A 50 -14.05 24.75 -13.52
CA ASP A 50 -12.70 24.67 -14.06
C ASP A 50 -11.79 23.97 -13.06
N VAL A 51 -11.07 22.96 -13.52
CA VAL A 51 -10.17 22.15 -12.69
C VAL A 51 -8.75 22.63 -12.93
N ILE A 52 -8.17 23.24 -11.91
CA ILE A 52 -6.87 23.89 -11.99
C ILE A 52 -5.84 23.13 -11.17
N GLU A 53 -4.74 22.73 -11.81
CA GLU A 53 -3.56 22.21 -11.14
C GLU A 53 -2.68 23.38 -10.67
N GLN A 54 -2.32 23.36 -9.39
CA GLN A 54 -1.48 24.37 -8.80
C GLN A 54 -0.43 23.75 -7.88
N VAL A 55 0.66 24.48 -7.64
CA VAL A 55 1.69 24.10 -6.70
C VAL A 55 1.66 25.04 -5.51
N ARG A 56 1.51 24.45 -4.33
CA ARG A 56 1.62 25.18 -3.09
C ARG A 56 3.02 25.03 -2.52
N VAL A 57 3.61 26.16 -2.12
CA VAL A 57 4.91 26.25 -1.47
C VAL A 57 4.69 26.71 -0.06
N LEU A 58 5.12 25.93 0.91
CA LEU A 58 5.07 26.26 2.33
C LEU A 58 6.50 26.54 2.83
N GLU A 59 6.67 27.63 3.54
CA GLU A 59 7.87 27.99 4.29
C GLU A 59 7.46 28.45 5.69
N PRO A 60 8.34 28.49 6.67
CA PRO A 60 7.99 28.99 8.00
C PRO A 60 7.35 30.39 7.91
N GLY A 61 6.14 30.53 8.47
CA GLY A 61 5.39 31.80 8.52
C GLY A 61 4.76 32.26 7.21
N LYS A 62 4.98 31.58 6.06
CA LYS A 62 4.42 32.02 4.77
C LYS A 62 4.07 30.88 3.83
N TYR A 63 3.15 31.16 2.92
CA TYR A 63 2.82 30.26 1.81
C TYR A 63 2.69 31.01 0.48
N GLU A 64 2.90 30.29 -0.60
CA GLU A 64 2.72 30.77 -1.97
C GLU A 64 1.96 29.72 -2.79
N ILE A 65 1.10 30.17 -3.68
CA ILE A 65 0.37 29.33 -4.64
C ILE A 65 0.77 29.73 -6.04
N TRP A 66 1.29 28.78 -6.78
CA TRP A 66 1.79 28.95 -8.13
C TRP A 66 0.92 28.18 -9.12
N ARG A 67 0.55 28.82 -10.22
CA ARG A 67 -0.22 28.21 -11.31
C ARG A 67 0.57 28.27 -12.60
N ALA A 68 0.40 27.24 -13.44
CA ALA A 68 0.97 27.23 -14.78
C ALA A 68 0.16 28.19 -15.68
N GLU A 69 0.86 28.97 -16.51
CA GLU A 69 0.20 29.70 -17.60
C GLU A 69 -0.39 28.69 -18.58
N ASN A 70 -1.64 28.92 -19.03
CA ASN A 70 -2.29 28.10 -20.06
C ASN A 70 -1.46 28.14 -21.35
N ALA A 71 -0.57 27.18 -21.52
CA ALA A 71 0.20 27.03 -22.72
C ALA A 71 -0.64 26.47 -23.85
N THR A 72 -1.26 27.34 -24.64
CA THR A 72 -2.00 26.95 -25.86
C THR A 72 -1.08 26.35 -26.95
N SER A 73 0.23 26.33 -26.76
CA SER A 73 1.18 25.71 -27.69
C SER A 73 2.58 25.58 -27.08
N GLY A 74 2.96 24.36 -26.74
CA GLY A 74 4.36 23.88 -26.74
C GLY A 74 5.33 24.48 -25.73
N ARG A 75 5.88 23.62 -24.90
CA ARG A 75 7.22 23.65 -24.30
C ARG A 75 7.71 24.90 -23.56
N ASN A 76 6.97 25.56 -22.76
CA ASN A 76 7.43 26.43 -21.67
C ASN A 76 6.22 27.17 -21.09
N ALA A 77 5.29 26.44 -20.46
CA ALA A 77 4.31 27.10 -19.61
C ALA A 77 5.10 27.75 -18.46
N GLY A 78 5.10 29.09 -18.42
CA GLY A 78 5.62 29.86 -17.29
C GLY A 78 4.79 29.56 -16.05
N TRP A 79 5.41 29.69 -14.88
CA TRP A 79 4.70 29.65 -13.61
C TRP A 79 4.52 31.09 -13.12
N TYR A 80 3.32 31.46 -12.70
CA TYR A 80 3.06 32.75 -12.09
C TYR A 80 2.54 32.58 -10.67
N LEU A 81 2.88 33.54 -9.83
CA LEU A 81 2.38 33.61 -8.46
C LEU A 81 0.92 34.03 -8.49
N HIS A 82 0.04 33.12 -8.10
CA HIS A 82 -1.41 33.37 -8.04
C HIS A 82 -1.83 34.00 -6.72
N GLU A 83 -1.33 33.46 -5.60
CA GLU A 83 -1.66 33.92 -4.25
C GLU A 83 -0.46 33.75 -3.34
N SER A 84 -0.32 34.62 -2.36
CA SER A 84 0.64 34.48 -1.27
C SER A 84 0.03 35.02 0.03
N GLY A 85 0.45 34.43 1.16
CA GLY A 85 -0.02 34.85 2.46
C GLY A 85 0.96 34.46 3.56
N SER A 86 0.63 34.85 4.78
CA SER A 86 1.38 34.53 5.98
C SER A 86 0.50 33.89 7.04
N TYR A 87 1.11 33.08 7.90
CA TYR A 87 0.50 32.48 9.07
C TYR A 87 1.44 32.64 10.27
N ASP A 88 0.87 32.67 11.45
CA ASP A 88 1.59 32.98 12.71
C ASP A 88 2.09 31.65 13.36
N LEU A 89 2.97 30.94 12.66
CA LEU A 89 3.66 29.75 13.16
C LEU A 89 5.11 29.80 12.71
N ASP A 90 6.04 29.52 13.64
CA ASP A 90 7.48 29.48 13.37
C ASP A 90 7.93 28.26 12.58
N GLN A 91 7.06 27.28 12.39
CA GLN A 91 7.31 26.06 11.67
C GLN A 91 6.28 25.85 10.55
N ILE A 92 6.64 25.03 9.56
CA ILE A 92 5.71 24.60 8.53
C ILE A 92 4.64 23.68 9.16
N PRO A 93 3.33 23.99 9.05
CA PRO A 93 2.25 23.22 9.70
C PRO A 93 1.98 21.89 8.97
N VAL A 94 3.00 21.05 8.88
CA VAL A 94 2.93 19.75 8.21
C VAL A 94 3.52 18.67 9.12
N VAL A 95 2.75 17.62 9.31
CA VAL A 95 3.20 16.44 10.06
C VAL A 95 3.23 15.24 9.13
N THR A 96 4.34 14.56 9.10
CA THR A 96 4.51 13.35 8.29
C THR A 96 4.18 12.11 9.11
N VAL A 97 3.27 11.29 8.60
CA VAL A 97 2.98 9.97 9.17
C VAL A 97 3.92 8.96 8.53
N TYR A 98 4.78 8.34 9.32
CA TYR A 98 5.75 7.35 8.86
C TYR A 98 5.26 5.92 9.18
N SER A 99 5.52 5.00 8.27
CA SER A 99 5.41 3.55 8.56
C SER A 99 6.76 2.94 9.00
N ASN A 100 7.85 3.48 8.47
CA ASN A 100 9.23 3.14 8.82
C ASN A 100 10.11 4.32 8.37
N ARG A 101 10.44 5.20 9.30
CA ARG A 101 11.14 6.45 9.01
C ARG A 101 12.60 6.21 8.64
N LEU A 102 13.01 6.68 7.47
CA LEU A 102 14.41 6.71 7.01
C LEU A 102 15.02 8.12 7.10
N GLY A 103 14.19 9.16 7.10
CA GLY A 103 14.63 10.55 7.14
C GLY A 103 13.43 11.51 7.08
N THR A 104 13.70 12.81 6.90
CA THR A 104 12.63 13.80 6.75
C THR A 104 11.91 13.58 5.42
N LEU A 105 10.61 13.34 5.47
CA LEU A 105 9.74 13.00 4.34
C LEU A 105 10.16 11.72 3.58
N LEU A 106 10.97 10.87 4.21
CA LEU A 106 11.41 9.59 3.64
C LEU A 106 11.02 8.44 4.55
N SER A 107 10.34 7.47 3.98
CA SER A 107 9.89 6.25 4.66
C SER A 107 10.06 5.05 3.74
N ARG A 108 10.27 3.88 4.32
CA ARG A 108 10.26 2.61 3.59
C ARG A 108 8.88 1.98 3.75
N PRO A 109 8.14 1.75 2.64
CA PRO A 109 6.85 1.06 2.72
C PRO A 109 7.02 -0.35 3.29
N PRO A 110 6.19 -0.79 4.24
CA PRO A 110 6.31 -2.11 4.86
C PRO A 110 6.08 -3.26 3.88
N LEU A 111 5.29 -3.04 2.82
CA LEU A 111 4.98 -4.03 1.78
C LEU A 111 5.85 -3.90 0.53
N LEU A 112 6.97 -3.19 0.58
CA LEU A 112 7.84 -2.98 -0.60
C LEU A 112 8.32 -4.29 -1.22
N GLU A 113 8.72 -5.26 -0.39
CA GLU A 113 9.21 -6.56 -0.87
C GLU A 113 8.07 -7.36 -1.53
N VAL A 114 6.88 -7.32 -0.96
CA VAL A 114 5.67 -7.94 -1.54
C VAL A 114 5.34 -7.31 -2.89
N ALA A 115 5.43 -5.98 -3.00
CA ALA A 115 5.21 -5.28 -4.26
C ALA A 115 6.22 -5.68 -5.34
N ASN A 116 7.51 -5.81 -4.99
CA ASN A 116 8.56 -6.26 -5.89
C ASN A 116 8.32 -7.69 -6.39
N LEU A 117 7.93 -8.60 -5.48
CA LEU A 117 7.57 -9.97 -5.86
C LEU A 117 6.34 -10.03 -6.74
N ASN A 118 5.35 -9.17 -6.50
CA ASN A 118 4.14 -9.10 -7.33
C ASN A 118 4.47 -8.64 -8.77
N ILE A 119 5.39 -7.68 -8.92
CA ILE A 119 5.88 -7.27 -10.26
C ILE A 119 6.57 -8.44 -10.96
N ALA A 120 7.44 -9.16 -10.25
CA ALA A 120 8.11 -10.34 -10.79
C ALA A 120 7.10 -11.44 -11.18
N TYR A 121 6.08 -11.67 -10.36
CA TYR A 121 4.98 -12.58 -10.65
C TYR A 121 4.23 -12.19 -11.92
N CYS A 122 3.82 -10.93 -12.06
CA CYS A 122 3.13 -10.43 -13.25
C CYS A 122 3.95 -10.64 -14.54
N GLN A 123 5.26 -10.40 -14.49
CA GLN A 123 6.16 -10.63 -15.62
C GLN A 123 6.22 -12.11 -15.99
N ARG A 124 6.44 -13.00 -15.00
CA ARG A 124 6.49 -14.46 -15.23
C ARG A 124 5.14 -15.03 -15.67
N PHE A 125 4.05 -14.51 -15.15
CA PHE A 125 2.70 -14.90 -15.56
C PHE A 125 2.44 -14.54 -17.02
N THR A 126 2.87 -13.37 -17.48
CA THR A 126 2.77 -12.96 -18.88
C THR A 126 3.61 -13.86 -19.78
N ASP A 127 4.86 -14.17 -19.39
CA ASP A 127 5.75 -15.07 -20.12
C ASP A 127 5.15 -16.48 -20.23
N TYR A 128 4.56 -16.99 -19.15
CA TYR A 128 3.90 -18.30 -19.13
C TYR A 128 2.72 -18.35 -20.08
N HIS A 129 1.83 -17.37 -20.06
CA HIS A 129 0.70 -17.31 -20.97
C HIS A 129 1.14 -17.18 -22.43
N HIS A 130 2.15 -16.38 -22.70
CA HIS A 130 2.72 -16.28 -24.05
C HIS A 130 3.33 -17.60 -24.50
N SER A 131 4.07 -18.27 -23.64
CA SER A 131 4.67 -19.58 -23.93
C SER A 131 3.61 -20.65 -24.23
N ILE A 132 2.51 -20.68 -23.46
CA ILE A 132 1.38 -21.57 -23.72
C ILE A 132 0.73 -21.20 -25.06
N HIS A 133 0.47 -19.93 -25.32
CA HIS A 133 -0.18 -19.49 -26.55
C HIS A 133 0.61 -19.93 -27.80
N VAL A 134 1.92 -19.72 -27.78
CA VAL A 134 2.80 -20.13 -28.91
C VAL A 134 3.01 -21.63 -28.92
N GLY A 135 3.30 -22.25 -27.79
CA GLY A 135 3.68 -23.65 -27.69
C GLY A 135 2.52 -24.65 -27.79
N SER A 136 1.27 -24.19 -27.56
CA SER A 136 0.08 -25.01 -27.72
C SER A 136 -0.33 -25.20 -29.19
N GLN A 137 0.25 -24.43 -30.10
CA GLN A 137 -0.01 -24.57 -31.53
C GLN A 137 1.02 -25.49 -32.16
N PRO A 138 0.65 -26.74 -32.53
CA PRO A 138 1.57 -27.65 -33.18
C PRO A 138 1.94 -27.15 -34.57
N ILE A 139 3.23 -27.16 -34.87
CA ILE A 139 3.75 -26.80 -36.19
C ILE A 139 3.80 -28.07 -37.04
N PHE A 140 3.13 -28.02 -38.16
CA PHE A 140 3.22 -29.13 -39.13
C PHE A 140 4.55 -29.06 -39.87
N VAL A 141 5.37 -30.10 -39.73
CA VAL A 141 6.69 -30.20 -40.34
C VAL A 141 6.69 -31.31 -41.35
N LEU A 142 7.09 -30.97 -42.58
CA LEU A 142 7.30 -31.95 -43.69
C LEU A 142 8.81 -32.08 -43.95
N LYS A 143 9.29 -33.31 -44.01
CA LYS A 143 10.67 -33.63 -44.39
C LYS A 143 10.68 -34.39 -45.68
N GLY A 144 11.72 -34.16 -46.54
CA GLY A 144 11.88 -34.82 -47.83
C GLY A 144 10.97 -34.28 -48.93
N PHE A 145 10.36 -33.10 -48.75
CA PHE A 145 9.54 -32.43 -49.75
C PHE A 145 10.37 -31.38 -50.51
N ASP A 146 10.34 -31.41 -51.83
CA ASP A 146 11.03 -30.45 -52.67
C ASP A 146 10.16 -29.19 -52.84
N PRO A 147 10.60 -28.01 -52.33
CA PRO A 147 9.82 -26.79 -52.41
C PRO A 147 9.64 -26.24 -53.83
N ASP A 148 10.48 -26.66 -54.78
CA ASP A 148 10.44 -26.22 -56.18
C ASP A 148 9.51 -27.07 -57.04
N SER A 149 8.92 -28.15 -56.49
CA SER A 149 7.91 -28.90 -57.17
C SER A 149 6.59 -28.13 -57.22
N ASP A 150 5.95 -28.08 -58.39
CA ASP A 150 4.67 -27.40 -58.68
C ASP A 150 3.48 -27.89 -57.83
N ASN A 151 3.70 -28.78 -56.90
CA ASN A 151 2.71 -29.35 -56.00
C ASN A 151 2.48 -28.47 -54.80
N LYS A 152 1.53 -27.51 -54.92
CA LYS A 152 1.07 -26.72 -53.79
C LYS A 152 0.32 -27.62 -52.80
N LEU A 153 0.92 -27.78 -51.64
CA LEU A 153 0.33 -28.53 -50.53
C LEU A 153 -0.82 -27.73 -49.89
N GLY A 154 -2.04 -28.14 -50.16
CA GLY A 154 -3.22 -27.60 -49.48
C GLY A 154 -3.48 -28.41 -48.22
N LEU A 155 -3.19 -27.80 -47.04
CA LEU A 155 -3.55 -28.39 -45.75
C LEU A 155 -5.02 -28.08 -45.45
N SER A 156 -5.86 -29.13 -45.42
CA SER A 156 -7.24 -29.02 -44.96
C SER A 156 -7.59 -30.26 -44.11
N VAL A 157 -8.61 -30.16 -43.29
CA VAL A 157 -9.02 -31.20 -42.33
C VAL A 157 -9.28 -32.58 -43.01
N ASN A 158 -9.60 -32.58 -44.31
CA ASN A 158 -9.93 -33.79 -45.08
C ASN A 158 -8.95 -34.07 -46.20
N THR A 159 -7.73 -33.52 -46.17
CA THR A 159 -6.74 -33.72 -47.25
C THR A 159 -5.70 -34.71 -46.82
N ALA A 160 -5.55 -35.81 -47.57
CA ALA A 160 -4.43 -36.76 -47.42
C ALA A 160 -3.18 -36.19 -48.09
N VAL A 161 -2.07 -36.14 -47.34
CA VAL A 161 -0.77 -35.74 -47.85
C VAL A 161 -0.02 -36.99 -48.34
N LEU A 162 0.28 -37.07 -49.63
CA LEU A 162 1.12 -38.12 -50.18
C LEU A 162 2.59 -37.69 -50.06
N LEU A 163 3.36 -38.51 -49.37
CA LEU A 163 4.79 -38.27 -49.14
C LEU A 163 5.63 -39.15 -50.05
N PRO A 164 6.83 -38.69 -50.47
CA PRO A 164 7.81 -39.55 -51.12
C PRO A 164 8.27 -40.68 -50.18
N PRO A 165 8.89 -41.75 -50.69
CA PRO A 165 9.27 -42.91 -49.85
C PRO A 165 10.15 -42.60 -48.65
N ASP A 166 10.96 -41.55 -48.73
CA ASP A 166 11.84 -41.09 -47.65
C ASP A 166 11.30 -39.85 -46.90
N GLY A 167 10.06 -39.45 -47.20
CA GLY A 167 9.42 -38.30 -46.58
C GLY A 167 8.73 -38.64 -45.26
N SER A 168 8.71 -37.71 -44.33
CA SER A 168 7.90 -37.78 -43.11
C SER A 168 7.12 -36.50 -42.85
N ALA A 169 5.95 -36.66 -42.24
CA ALA A 169 5.10 -35.56 -41.81
C ALA A 169 4.80 -35.72 -40.31
N ASP A 170 5.15 -34.74 -39.54
CA ASP A 170 4.96 -34.76 -38.12
C ASP A 170 4.40 -33.41 -37.61
N TYR A 171 3.62 -33.46 -36.55
CA TYR A 171 3.29 -32.28 -35.79
C TYR A 171 4.28 -32.10 -34.63
N VAL A 172 5.07 -31.06 -34.69
CA VAL A 172 6.01 -30.71 -33.63
C VAL A 172 5.33 -29.74 -32.69
N SER A 173 5.15 -30.15 -31.46
CA SER A 173 4.68 -29.27 -30.36
C SER A 173 5.82 -28.98 -29.39
N SER A 174 5.67 -27.91 -28.65
CA SER A 174 6.60 -27.54 -27.55
C SER A 174 6.61 -28.63 -26.47
N ASN A 175 7.72 -28.78 -25.78
CA ASN A 175 7.85 -29.71 -24.67
C ASN A 175 7.01 -29.28 -23.48
N SER A 176 6.12 -30.12 -22.98
CA SER A 176 5.24 -29.87 -21.82
C SER A 176 6.03 -29.62 -20.53
N ASP A 177 7.24 -30.15 -20.39
CA ASP A 177 8.06 -30.02 -19.19
C ASP A 177 8.48 -28.56 -18.92
N SER A 178 8.66 -27.78 -20.01
CA SER A 178 8.98 -26.36 -19.88
C SER A 178 7.82 -25.53 -19.29
N PHE A 179 6.58 -25.88 -19.61
CA PHE A 179 5.39 -25.22 -19.05
C PHE A 179 5.19 -25.57 -17.59
N GLN A 180 5.45 -26.82 -17.21
CA GLN A 180 5.35 -27.25 -15.83
C GLN A 180 6.39 -26.53 -14.96
N SER A 181 7.62 -26.40 -15.41
CA SER A 181 8.67 -25.66 -14.72
C SER A 181 8.33 -24.18 -14.51
N GLN A 182 7.71 -23.54 -15.51
CA GLN A 182 7.23 -22.16 -15.40
C GLN A 182 6.09 -22.04 -14.39
N LEU A 183 5.15 -22.98 -14.39
CA LEU A 183 4.04 -23.03 -13.45
C LEU A 183 4.53 -23.23 -12.00
N ASP A 184 5.52 -24.08 -11.79
CA ASP A 184 6.11 -24.32 -10.46
C ASP A 184 6.85 -23.07 -9.95
N CYS A 185 7.50 -22.31 -10.85
CA CYS A 185 8.09 -21.01 -10.52
C CYS A 185 7.01 -19.99 -10.07
N LEU A 186 5.87 -19.93 -10.76
CA LEU A 186 4.75 -19.07 -10.38
C LEU A 186 4.19 -19.43 -9.00
N ARG A 187 3.99 -20.74 -8.74
CA ARG A 187 3.53 -21.21 -7.42
C ARG A 187 4.50 -20.82 -6.30
N THR A 188 5.80 -20.95 -6.54
CA THR A 188 6.82 -20.55 -5.57
C THR A 188 6.74 -19.04 -5.27
N LEU A 189 6.52 -18.20 -6.29
CA LEU A 189 6.33 -16.76 -6.09
C LEU A 189 5.04 -16.45 -5.31
N GLU A 190 3.93 -17.15 -5.60
CA GLU A 190 2.67 -17.03 -4.85
C GLU A 190 2.87 -17.38 -3.36
N GLU A 191 3.58 -18.45 -3.07
CA GLU A 191 3.90 -18.87 -1.71
C GLU A 191 4.78 -17.82 -0.99
N GLN A 192 5.78 -17.25 -1.68
CA GLN A 192 6.61 -16.18 -1.13
C GLN A 192 5.82 -14.91 -0.86
N ILE A 193 4.97 -14.47 -1.81
CA ILE A 193 4.07 -13.31 -1.64
C ILE A 193 3.13 -13.53 -0.45
N SER A 194 2.53 -14.72 -0.37
CA SER A 194 1.62 -15.07 0.70
C SER A 194 2.32 -15.09 2.06
N SER A 195 3.49 -15.73 2.15
CA SER A 195 4.29 -15.79 3.36
C SER A 195 4.72 -14.40 3.86
N LEU A 196 5.28 -13.57 2.97
CA LEU A 196 5.68 -12.20 3.33
C LEU A 196 4.48 -11.29 3.62
N GLY A 197 3.39 -11.42 2.87
CA GLY A 197 2.17 -10.66 3.09
C GLY A 197 1.51 -11.00 4.42
N ILE A 198 1.42 -12.28 4.76
CA ILE A 198 0.86 -12.75 6.03
C ILE A 198 1.74 -12.31 7.20
N SER A 199 3.06 -12.46 7.10
CA SER A 199 3.97 -12.05 8.16
C SER A 199 3.93 -10.55 8.44
N THR A 200 3.55 -9.75 7.44
CA THR A 200 3.50 -8.28 7.57
C THR A 200 2.12 -7.77 7.99
N LEU A 201 1.02 -8.42 7.59
CA LEU A 201 -0.34 -7.87 7.71
C LEU A 201 -1.33 -8.75 8.44
N ALA A 202 -1.14 -10.04 8.57
CA ALA A 202 -2.22 -10.92 8.98
C ALA A 202 -1.86 -11.87 10.11
N ARG A 203 -2.65 -11.75 11.12
CA ARG A 203 -3.18 -12.79 11.98
C ARG A 203 -4.03 -13.79 11.19
N GLN A 204 -3.48 -14.73 10.49
CA GLN A 204 -4.31 -15.84 10.03
C GLN A 204 -4.15 -17.04 10.95
N ASN A 205 -5.32 -17.57 11.38
CA ASN A 205 -5.49 -18.84 12.04
C ASN A 205 -4.97 -19.98 11.16
N ILE A 206 -3.66 -20.17 11.13
CA ILE A 206 -3.08 -21.39 10.58
C ILE A 206 -3.22 -22.44 11.68
N THR A 207 -4.30 -23.18 11.62
CA THR A 207 -4.52 -24.39 12.37
C THR A 207 -3.40 -25.36 12.03
N ASN A 208 -2.53 -25.71 12.96
CA ASN A 208 -1.57 -26.82 12.97
C ASN A 208 -0.04 -26.53 12.84
N ALA A 209 0.42 -25.32 13.04
CA ALA A 209 1.84 -25.13 13.34
C ALA A 209 2.09 -25.27 14.85
N ALA A 210 3.24 -25.83 15.25
CA ALA A 210 3.59 -25.97 16.66
C ALA A 210 3.52 -24.62 17.40
N ALA A 211 3.01 -24.63 18.63
CA ALA A 211 2.73 -23.42 19.41
C ALA A 211 3.91 -22.46 19.53
N GLU A 212 5.14 -22.97 19.48
CA GLU A 212 6.39 -22.20 19.59
C GLU A 212 6.72 -21.43 18.30
N ALA A 213 6.51 -22.02 17.12
CA ALA A 213 6.67 -21.32 15.84
C ALA A 213 5.64 -20.19 15.69
N LYS A 214 4.41 -20.42 16.14
CA LYS A 214 3.35 -19.38 16.18
C LYS A 214 3.70 -18.22 17.12
N ARG A 215 4.43 -18.47 18.21
CA ARG A 215 4.81 -17.44 19.16
C ARG A 215 5.93 -16.55 18.62
N LEU A 216 6.89 -17.13 17.87
CA LEU A 216 7.96 -16.38 17.23
C LEU A 216 7.42 -15.52 16.06
N ASP A 217 6.55 -16.06 15.22
CA ASP A 217 5.89 -15.30 14.14
C ASP A 217 5.01 -14.16 14.67
N ARG A 218 4.39 -14.34 15.84
CA ARG A 218 3.62 -13.29 16.52
C ARG A 218 4.51 -12.14 17.01
N ILE A 219 5.66 -12.44 17.62
CA ILE A 219 6.55 -11.40 18.14
C ILE A 219 7.02 -10.48 17.01
N ASP A 220 7.32 -11.01 15.83
CA ASP A 220 7.77 -10.20 14.69
C ASP A 220 6.62 -9.36 14.06
N SER A 221 5.42 -9.93 13.93
CA SER A 221 4.26 -9.21 13.41
C SER A 221 3.75 -8.14 14.38
N ASP A 222 3.72 -8.45 15.67
CA ASP A 222 3.32 -7.51 16.71
C ASP A 222 4.33 -6.35 16.81
N SER A 223 5.61 -6.58 16.53
CA SER A 223 6.62 -5.54 16.52
C SER A 223 6.41 -4.52 15.41
N ILE A 224 6.08 -4.94 14.19
CA ILE A 224 5.84 -4.03 13.05
C ILE A 224 4.59 -3.20 13.27
N MET A 225 3.48 -3.82 13.67
CA MET A 225 2.23 -3.11 13.96
C MET A 225 2.37 -2.17 15.15
N SER A 226 3.11 -2.55 16.17
CA SER A 226 3.41 -1.71 17.33
C SER A 226 4.23 -0.47 16.93
N ILE A 227 5.24 -0.62 16.07
CA ILE A 227 6.04 0.51 15.55
C ILE A 227 5.17 1.48 14.74
N ILE A 228 4.34 0.94 13.82
CA ILE A 228 3.43 1.77 13.00
C ILE A 228 2.46 2.55 13.90
N SER A 229 1.92 1.91 14.93
CA SER A 229 1.00 2.58 15.87
C SER A 229 1.67 3.64 16.72
N GLU A 230 2.91 3.39 17.14
CA GLU A 230 3.66 4.38 17.86
C GLU A 230 3.95 5.62 17.00
N ASP A 231 4.34 5.40 15.74
CA ASP A 231 4.57 6.49 14.79
C ASP A 231 3.26 7.24 14.47
N LEU A 232 2.14 6.53 14.35
CA LEU A 232 0.82 7.13 14.17
C LEU A 232 0.38 7.93 15.40
N ALA A 233 0.54 7.39 16.62
CA ALA A 233 0.22 8.10 17.86
C ALA A 233 1.04 9.39 17.99
N ARG A 234 2.32 9.33 17.66
CA ARG A 234 3.21 10.49 17.66
C ARG A 234 2.76 11.54 16.64
N ALA A 235 2.46 11.10 15.40
CA ALA A 235 2.00 12.00 14.35
C ALA A 235 0.67 12.69 14.72
N ILE A 236 -0.31 11.95 15.25
CA ILE A 236 -1.59 12.54 15.73
C ILE A 236 -1.35 13.53 16.86
N THR A 237 -0.46 13.20 17.79
CA THR A 237 -0.10 14.12 18.88
C THR A 237 0.50 15.42 18.35
N ASP A 238 1.40 15.33 17.37
CA ASP A 238 2.04 16.51 16.78
C ASP A 238 1.06 17.33 15.93
N ILE A 239 0.13 16.69 15.21
CA ILE A 239 -0.97 17.36 14.52
C ILE A 239 -1.83 18.17 15.51
N LEU A 240 -2.22 17.54 16.62
CA LEU A 240 -3.06 18.19 17.62
C LEU A 240 -2.32 19.30 18.38
N LYS A 241 -1.01 19.19 18.56
CA LYS A 241 -0.19 20.31 19.10
C LYS A 241 -0.24 21.51 18.17
N ILE A 242 0.04 21.31 16.86
CA ILE A 242 -0.02 22.41 15.89
C ILE A 242 -1.42 23.04 15.83
N ALA A 243 -2.46 22.20 15.86
CA ALA A 243 -3.85 22.70 15.87
C ALA A 243 -4.18 23.47 17.16
N ALA A 244 -3.67 23.04 18.30
CA ALA A 244 -3.83 23.68 19.59
C ALA A 244 -3.08 25.03 19.63
N ASP A 245 -1.86 25.08 19.13
CA ASP A 245 -1.06 26.32 19.01
C ASP A 245 -1.80 27.32 18.11
N TYR A 246 -2.38 26.87 16.99
CA TYR A 246 -3.18 27.70 16.10
C TYR A 246 -4.46 28.23 16.76
N ALA A 247 -5.10 27.43 17.62
CA ALA A 247 -6.33 27.78 18.32
C ALA A 247 -6.07 28.51 19.67
N GLY A 248 -4.82 28.56 20.13
CA GLY A 248 -4.45 29.13 21.42
C GLY A 248 -4.97 28.35 22.62
N VAL A 249 -5.06 27.01 22.53
CA VAL A 249 -5.54 26.11 23.58
C VAL A 249 -4.46 25.08 23.95
N GLU A 250 -4.59 24.45 25.12
CA GLU A 250 -3.67 23.38 25.50
C GLU A 250 -3.88 22.12 24.61
N PRO A 251 -2.81 21.47 24.14
CA PRO A 251 -2.91 20.27 23.31
C PRO A 251 -3.45 19.09 24.13
N PRO A 252 -4.37 18.29 23.58
CA PRO A 252 -4.87 17.09 24.23
C PRO A 252 -3.80 16.00 24.26
N ASN A 253 -3.85 15.13 25.25
CA ASN A 253 -3.01 13.93 25.30
C ASN A 253 -3.66 12.80 24.49
N VAL A 254 -2.91 12.21 23.56
CA VAL A 254 -3.40 11.14 22.68
C VAL A 254 -2.69 9.84 23.01
N THR A 255 -3.47 8.81 23.30
CA THR A 255 -2.96 7.47 23.52
C THR A 255 -3.65 6.51 22.55
N ILE A 256 -2.88 5.86 21.71
CA ILE A 256 -3.39 4.80 20.83
C ILE A 256 -3.10 3.45 21.50
N PRO A 257 -4.11 2.57 21.65
CA PRO A 257 -3.90 1.23 22.17
C PRO A 257 -2.86 0.48 21.32
N ARG A 258 -1.90 -0.18 21.98
CA ARG A 258 -0.85 -0.96 21.31
C ARG A 258 -1.12 -2.45 21.33
N ASP A 259 -2.15 -2.85 22.03
CA ASP A 259 -2.58 -4.24 22.15
C ASP A 259 -3.38 -4.63 20.92
N TYR A 260 -2.71 -5.19 19.93
CA TYR A 260 -3.34 -5.79 18.74
C TYR A 260 -3.73 -7.25 18.97
N GLU A 261 -3.50 -7.78 20.16
CA GLU A 261 -4.04 -9.08 20.53
C GLU A 261 -5.55 -8.96 20.68
N ASN A 262 -6.31 -9.62 19.77
CA ASN A 262 -7.65 -10.04 20.11
C ASN A 262 -7.51 -11.01 21.28
N ARG A 263 -7.62 -10.52 22.47
CA ARG A 263 -7.78 -11.34 23.67
C ARG A 263 -9.19 -11.92 23.67
N LEU A 264 -9.52 -12.72 22.65
CA LEU A 264 -10.67 -13.59 22.74
C LEU A 264 -10.41 -14.47 23.95
N LEU A 265 -11.05 -14.15 25.05
CA LEU A 265 -10.95 -14.93 26.27
C LEU A 265 -11.48 -16.33 25.97
N ASP A 266 -10.62 -17.33 26.15
CA ASP A 266 -11.05 -18.74 26.10
C ASP A 266 -12.03 -19.02 27.25
N GLY A 267 -12.98 -19.93 27.03
CA GLY A 267 -13.97 -20.31 28.04
C GLY A 267 -13.36 -20.70 29.40
N ASN A 268 -12.15 -21.27 29.42
CA ASN A 268 -11.41 -21.57 30.64
C ASN A 268 -10.93 -20.31 31.36
N GLN A 269 -10.49 -19.30 30.62
CA GLN A 269 -10.07 -18.01 31.18
C GLN A 269 -11.24 -17.24 31.75
N ILE A 270 -12.39 -17.23 31.05
CA ILE A 270 -13.62 -16.62 31.56
C ILE A 270 -14.04 -17.29 32.87
N THR A 271 -13.99 -18.62 32.93
CA THR A 271 -14.34 -19.36 34.15
C THR A 271 -13.39 -19.04 35.30
N ALA A 272 -12.09 -18.96 35.03
CA ALA A 272 -11.09 -18.57 36.04
C ALA A 272 -11.31 -17.14 36.56
N MET A 273 -11.63 -16.19 35.68
CA MET A 273 -11.96 -14.80 36.06
C MET A 273 -13.22 -14.71 36.91
N LEU A 274 -14.24 -15.46 36.56
CA LEU A 274 -15.47 -15.55 37.38
C LEU A 274 -15.18 -16.13 38.77
N GLN A 275 -14.32 -17.16 38.90
CA GLN A 275 -13.89 -17.71 40.19
C GLN A 275 -13.15 -16.69 41.05
N LEU A 276 -12.26 -15.89 40.44
CA LEU A 276 -11.52 -14.81 41.13
C LEU A 276 -12.48 -13.73 41.61
N GLN A 277 -13.51 -13.38 40.85
CA GLN A 277 -14.52 -12.43 41.25
C GLN A 277 -15.39 -12.99 42.40
N MET A 278 -15.82 -14.28 42.36
CA MET A 278 -16.56 -14.93 43.44
C MET A 278 -15.76 -15.01 44.74
N GLN A 279 -14.42 -15.04 44.66
CA GLN A 279 -13.50 -14.98 45.80
C GLN A 279 -13.19 -13.53 46.27
N ASN A 280 -13.84 -12.52 45.68
CA ASN A 280 -13.61 -11.09 45.94
C ASN A 280 -12.15 -10.66 45.70
N GLN A 281 -11.43 -11.34 44.82
CA GLN A 281 -10.05 -11.01 44.45
C GLN A 281 -9.99 -9.90 43.37
N ILE A 282 -11.06 -9.79 42.58
CA ILE A 282 -11.23 -8.73 41.56
C ILE A 282 -12.57 -8.07 41.71
N SER A 283 -12.69 -6.77 41.44
CA SER A 283 -13.97 -6.06 41.49
C SER A 283 -14.86 -6.45 40.30
N GLN A 284 -16.17 -6.27 40.44
CA GLN A 284 -17.12 -6.51 39.37
C GLN A 284 -16.84 -5.60 38.16
N GLU A 285 -16.49 -4.35 38.41
CA GLU A 285 -16.13 -3.39 37.37
C GLU A 285 -14.88 -3.84 36.60
N THR A 286 -13.85 -4.34 37.30
CA THR A 286 -12.64 -4.87 36.67
C THR A 286 -12.96 -6.10 35.83
N LEU A 287 -13.82 -7.02 36.32
CA LEU A 287 -14.25 -8.18 35.54
C LEU A 287 -14.98 -7.76 34.26
N LEU A 288 -15.93 -6.83 34.35
CA LEU A 288 -16.70 -6.37 33.20
C LEU A 288 -15.81 -5.68 32.17
N ARG A 289 -14.82 -4.91 32.60
CA ARG A 289 -13.85 -4.30 31.71
C ARG A 289 -12.97 -5.32 30.99
N ILE A 290 -12.50 -6.35 31.69
CA ILE A 290 -11.74 -7.45 31.08
C ILE A 290 -12.59 -8.23 30.05
N LEU A 291 -13.88 -8.44 30.36
CA LEU A 291 -14.80 -9.12 29.44
C LEU A 291 -15.12 -8.24 28.20
N GLN A 292 -15.16 -6.92 28.33
CA GLN A 292 -15.28 -6.00 27.20
C GLN A 292 -13.99 -5.96 26.37
N GLU A 293 -12.82 -5.87 27.00
CA GLU A 293 -11.52 -5.93 26.33
C GLU A 293 -11.29 -7.28 25.63
N GLY A 294 -11.88 -8.35 26.16
CA GLY A 294 -11.88 -9.69 25.56
C GLY A 294 -12.98 -9.94 24.52
N GLU A 295 -13.72 -8.90 24.10
CA GLU A 295 -14.82 -8.97 23.13
C GLU A 295 -15.95 -9.95 23.50
N VAL A 296 -16.04 -10.39 24.77
CA VAL A 296 -17.13 -11.23 25.27
C VAL A 296 -18.41 -10.41 25.48
N ILE A 297 -18.24 -9.14 25.88
CA ILE A 297 -19.31 -8.17 26.06
C ILE A 297 -19.09 -7.03 25.06
N PRO A 298 -20.12 -6.61 24.30
CA PRO A 298 -19.98 -5.50 23.36
C PRO A 298 -19.62 -4.19 24.06
N PRO A 299 -18.78 -3.32 23.44
CA PRO A 299 -18.28 -2.08 24.05
C PRO A 299 -19.36 -1.00 24.30
N TYR A 300 -20.54 -1.15 23.69
CA TYR A 300 -21.66 -0.21 23.87
C TYR A 300 -22.56 -0.53 25.08
N VAL A 301 -22.25 -1.55 25.86
CA VAL A 301 -22.91 -1.83 27.13
C VAL A 301 -22.28 -0.91 28.18
N GLU A 302 -23.02 0.11 28.64
CA GLU A 302 -22.58 0.98 29.73
C GLU A 302 -22.41 0.14 31.01
N LEU A 303 -21.26 0.31 31.69
CA LEU A 303 -20.87 -0.42 32.89
C LEU A 303 -21.45 0.24 34.15
#